data_238c9f408044f0fa3b667744264ce5eb
#
_entry.id   238c9f408044f0fa3b667744264ce5eb
#
_cell.length_a   1.000
_cell.length_b   1.000
_cell.length_c   1.000
_cell.angle_alpha   90.00
_cell.angle_beta   90.00
_cell.angle_gamma   90.00
#
_symmetry.space_group_name_H-M   'P 1'
#
loop_
_entity.id
_entity.type
_entity.pdbx_description
1 polymer ?
#
loop_
_entity_poly.entity_id
_entity_poly.type
_entity_poly.pdbx_seq_one_letter_code
_entity_poly.pdbx_strand_id
1 'polypeptide(L)'
;LGVFYMSIPPQERVAVISTKYGDMVVEFYPDVAPMHVESFIALAEEGYFNGTTFHRVIPGFVIQGGDPNSKLDNRALHGTGGRAGKFFGLGDENDPNTWLIPAEFNDIPHTKGILSMARTNDPNSASSQFFVCHDNAPFLDNNYTVFGRVIEGQEVIDLIVNSERDMNDNPLEKIEMTVSVMNKGEVLKD
;
A
#
# COMPACT_ATOMS: atom_id res chain seq x y z
N LEU A 1 11.57 36.00 9.15
CA LEU A 1 12.41 34.98 8.55
C LEU A 1 11.66 33.64 8.66
N GLY A 2 10.91 33.31 7.59
CA GLY A 2 10.21 32.04 7.51
C GLY A 2 11.22 30.89 7.36
N VAL A 3 11.17 29.92 8.26
CA VAL A 3 11.90 28.67 8.10
C VAL A 3 11.17 27.90 7.01
N PHE A 4 11.72 27.87 5.81
CA PHE A 4 11.25 26.99 4.76
C PHE A 4 11.64 25.55 5.15
N TYR A 5 10.68 24.79 5.67
CA TYR A 5 10.82 23.34 5.73
C TYR A 5 10.81 22.81 4.30
N MET A 6 11.98 22.56 3.74
CA MET A 6 12.09 21.79 2.51
C MET A 6 11.57 20.37 2.81
N SER A 7 10.46 19.99 2.21
CA SER A 7 9.96 18.61 2.32
C SER A 7 11.00 17.66 1.75
N ILE A 8 11.29 16.58 2.49
CA ILE A 8 12.22 15.54 2.04
C ILE A 8 11.66 14.93 0.76
N PRO A 9 12.46 14.84 -0.33
CA PRO A 9 12.00 14.25 -1.59
C PRO A 9 11.50 12.81 -1.41
N PRO A 10 10.46 12.36 -2.13
CA PRO A 10 9.91 11.00 -2.00
C PRO A 10 10.93 9.88 -2.17
N GLN A 11 11.94 10.04 -3.02
CA GLN A 11 13.01 9.04 -3.21
C GLN A 11 13.91 8.86 -1.98
N GLU A 12 13.91 9.83 -1.06
CA GLU A 12 14.66 9.76 0.20
C GLU A 12 13.79 9.35 1.38
N ARG A 13 12.52 9.05 1.14
CA ARG A 13 11.56 8.59 2.13
C ARG A 13 11.34 7.10 2.02
N VAL A 14 11.02 6.48 3.15
CA VAL A 14 10.53 5.11 3.23
C VAL A 14 9.24 5.08 4.03
N ALA A 15 8.42 4.08 3.77
CA ALA A 15 7.33 3.74 4.68
C ALA A 15 7.78 2.57 5.56
N VAL A 16 7.40 2.63 6.84
CA VAL A 16 7.53 1.49 7.75
C VAL A 16 6.13 0.99 8.03
N ILE A 17 5.83 -0.21 7.55
CA ILE A 17 4.55 -0.89 7.79
C ILE A 17 4.77 -1.83 8.95
N SER A 18 4.20 -1.50 10.11
CA SER A 18 4.37 -2.26 11.36
C SER A 18 3.16 -3.15 11.61
N THR A 19 3.41 -4.42 11.92
CA THR A 19 2.40 -5.41 12.25
C THR A 19 2.82 -6.22 13.47
N LYS A 20 1.93 -7.05 13.99
CA LYS A 20 2.27 -7.98 15.09
C LYS A 20 3.39 -8.98 14.72
N TYR A 21 3.68 -9.16 13.43
CA TYR A 21 4.76 -10.04 12.95
C TYR A 21 6.08 -9.33 12.71
N GLY A 22 6.11 -8.01 12.86
CA GLY A 22 7.29 -7.17 12.64
C GLY A 22 7.05 -6.07 11.61
N ASP A 23 8.13 -5.40 11.24
CA ASP A 23 8.13 -4.25 10.36
C ASP A 23 8.58 -4.62 8.95
N MET A 24 7.90 -4.05 7.96
CA MET A 24 8.34 -4.04 6.57
C MET A 24 8.74 -2.61 6.20
N VAL A 25 9.96 -2.43 5.73
CA VAL A 25 10.45 -1.14 5.24
C VAL A 25 10.29 -1.11 3.72
N VAL A 26 9.60 -0.10 3.23
CA VAL A 26 9.25 0.06 1.81
C VAL A 26 9.97 1.27 1.23
N GLU A 27 10.71 1.08 0.14
CA GLU A 27 11.17 2.17 -0.72
C GLU A 27 10.15 2.47 -1.81
N PHE A 28 10.09 3.73 -2.24
CA PHE A 28 9.15 4.19 -3.27
C PHE A 28 9.83 4.38 -4.63
N TYR A 29 9.01 4.32 -5.68
CA TYR A 29 9.41 4.54 -7.07
C TYR A 29 8.70 5.78 -7.67
N PRO A 30 9.01 7.00 -7.19
CA PRO A 30 8.32 8.21 -7.65
C PRO A 30 8.59 8.55 -9.12
N ASP A 31 9.67 8.05 -9.70
CA ASP A 31 10.01 8.31 -11.10
C ASP A 31 9.05 7.62 -12.08
N VAL A 32 8.47 6.48 -11.68
CA VAL A 32 7.56 5.70 -12.55
C VAL A 32 6.11 5.77 -12.12
N ALA A 33 5.83 6.09 -10.86
CA ALA A 33 4.47 6.16 -10.30
C ALA A 33 4.32 7.32 -9.32
N PRO A 34 4.53 8.58 -9.78
CA PRO A 34 4.55 9.75 -8.89
C PRO A 34 3.23 9.98 -8.17
N MET A 35 2.07 9.77 -8.81
CA MET A 35 0.77 9.97 -8.18
C MET A 35 0.47 8.91 -7.13
N HIS A 36 0.79 7.65 -7.40
CA HIS A 36 0.62 6.56 -6.44
C HIS A 36 1.50 6.76 -5.20
N VAL A 37 2.75 7.16 -5.39
CA VAL A 37 3.67 7.46 -4.27
C VAL A 37 3.16 8.64 -3.45
N GLU A 38 2.76 9.73 -4.11
CA GLU A 38 2.25 10.93 -3.46
C GLU A 38 0.98 10.63 -2.66
N SER A 39 0.06 9.86 -3.23
CA SER A 39 -1.17 9.44 -2.57
C SER A 39 -0.90 8.57 -1.33
N PHE A 40 -0.04 7.57 -1.46
CA PHE A 40 0.30 6.68 -0.35
C PHE A 40 0.95 7.46 0.80
N ILE A 41 1.91 8.32 0.52
CA ILE A 41 2.57 9.16 1.53
C ILE A 41 1.56 10.08 2.23
N ALA A 42 0.67 10.74 1.47
CA ALA A 42 -0.35 11.61 2.03
C ALA A 42 -1.29 10.85 2.97
N LEU A 43 -1.77 9.68 2.57
CA LEU A 43 -2.63 8.84 3.41
C LEU A 43 -1.89 8.36 4.67
N ALA A 44 -0.64 7.95 4.54
CA ALA A 44 0.17 7.50 5.67
C ALA A 44 0.37 8.63 6.69
N GLU A 45 0.68 9.84 6.23
CA GLU A 45 0.87 11.02 7.08
C GLU A 45 -0.41 11.45 7.81
N GLU A 46 -1.58 11.18 7.23
CA GLU A 46 -2.89 11.37 7.89
C GLU A 46 -3.20 10.31 8.94
N GLY A 47 -2.42 9.23 9.03
CA GLY A 47 -2.74 8.05 9.84
C GLY A 47 -3.87 7.19 9.25
N TYR A 48 -4.17 7.34 7.98
CA TYR A 48 -5.29 6.67 7.32
C TYR A 48 -5.19 5.14 7.35
N PHE A 49 -3.98 4.60 7.23
CA PHE A 49 -3.75 3.16 7.24
C PHE A 49 -3.75 2.55 8.65
N ASN A 50 -3.64 3.35 9.71
CA ASN A 50 -3.50 2.85 11.06
C ASN A 50 -4.77 2.13 11.52
N GLY A 51 -4.64 0.87 11.90
CA GLY A 51 -5.76 -0.01 12.27
C GLY A 51 -6.42 -0.71 11.09
N THR A 52 -6.09 -0.39 9.84
CA THR A 52 -6.49 -1.22 8.70
C THR A 52 -5.76 -2.54 8.75
N THR A 53 -6.30 -3.56 8.08
CA THR A 53 -5.76 -4.92 8.16
C THR A 53 -5.33 -5.44 6.80
N PHE A 54 -4.46 -6.46 6.82
CA PHE A 54 -4.26 -7.31 5.66
C PHE A 54 -5.43 -8.27 5.55
N HIS A 55 -6.47 -7.86 4.84
CA HIS A 55 -7.77 -8.55 4.77
C HIS A 55 -7.82 -9.67 3.71
N ARG A 56 -6.81 -9.77 2.87
CA ARG A 56 -6.72 -10.80 1.84
C ARG A 56 -5.27 -11.26 1.71
N VAL A 57 -5.03 -12.52 2.05
CA VAL A 57 -3.70 -13.13 2.01
C VAL A 57 -3.77 -14.44 1.24
N ILE A 58 -2.94 -14.58 0.21
CA ILE A 58 -2.92 -15.76 -0.67
C ILE A 58 -1.48 -16.23 -0.82
N PRO A 59 -1.11 -17.37 -0.21
CA PRO A 59 0.22 -17.95 -0.37
C PRO A 59 0.58 -18.15 -1.85
N GLY A 60 1.80 -17.81 -2.21
CA GLY A 60 2.27 -17.86 -3.59
C GLY A 60 1.80 -16.69 -4.46
N PHE A 61 1.05 -15.75 -3.89
CA PHE A 61 0.53 -14.61 -4.63
C PHE A 61 0.77 -13.28 -3.91
N VAL A 62 -0.12 -12.85 -3.00
CA VAL A 62 -0.07 -11.52 -2.40
C VAL A 62 -0.54 -11.49 -0.95
N ILE A 63 -0.18 -10.41 -0.25
CA ILE A 63 -0.87 -9.88 0.92
C ILE A 63 -1.45 -8.52 0.55
N GLN A 64 -2.74 -8.30 0.79
CA GLN A 64 -3.46 -7.08 0.41
C GLN A 64 -4.10 -6.44 1.62
N GLY A 65 -3.97 -5.11 1.71
CA GLY A 65 -4.55 -4.32 2.79
C GLY A 65 -4.80 -2.86 2.38
N GLY A 66 -4.98 -2.01 3.38
CA GLY A 66 -5.17 -0.57 3.16
C GLY A 66 -6.63 -0.12 2.98
N ASP A 67 -7.59 -1.00 3.21
CA ASP A 67 -9.01 -0.65 3.18
C ASP A 67 -9.47 -0.13 4.54
N PRO A 68 -10.05 1.10 4.62
CA PRO A 68 -10.59 1.61 5.89
C PRO A 68 -11.72 0.74 6.46
N ASN A 69 -12.48 0.04 5.60
CA ASN A 69 -13.55 -0.86 6.03
C ASN A 69 -13.03 -2.16 6.66
N SER A 70 -11.74 -2.46 6.51
CA SER A 70 -11.12 -3.61 7.17
C SER A 70 -11.00 -3.42 8.69
N LYS A 71 -11.20 -2.22 9.21
CA LYS A 71 -11.29 -1.94 10.65
C LYS A 71 -12.61 -2.44 11.27
N LEU A 72 -13.66 -2.60 10.45
CA LEU A 72 -14.99 -2.99 10.89
C LEU A 72 -15.02 -4.47 11.23
N ASP A 73 -15.91 -4.85 12.16
CA ASP A 73 -16.10 -6.25 12.52
C ASP A 73 -16.84 -7.05 11.45
N ASN A 74 -17.65 -6.37 10.62
CA ASN A 74 -18.34 -7.02 9.50
C ASN A 74 -17.35 -7.35 8.38
N ARG A 75 -16.93 -8.59 8.33
CA ARG A 75 -15.94 -9.10 7.36
C ARG A 75 -16.41 -9.00 5.90
N ALA A 76 -17.73 -8.96 5.66
CA ALA A 76 -18.27 -8.81 4.31
C ALA A 76 -17.95 -7.43 3.69
N LEU A 77 -17.62 -6.44 4.51
CA LEU A 77 -17.23 -5.10 4.06
C LEU A 77 -15.73 -4.94 3.78
N HIS A 78 -14.93 -5.92 4.19
CA HIS A 78 -13.49 -5.86 3.97
C HIS A 78 -13.18 -5.97 2.48
N GLY A 79 -12.42 -5.01 1.97
CA GLY A 79 -12.08 -4.91 0.55
C GLY A 79 -12.99 -4.00 -0.28
N THR A 80 -13.95 -3.31 0.34
CA THR A 80 -14.96 -2.50 -0.36
C THR A 80 -14.68 -1.00 -0.37
N GLY A 81 -13.73 -0.50 0.41
CA GLY A 81 -13.51 0.94 0.59
C GLY A 81 -12.14 1.42 0.14
N GLY A 82 -11.95 2.71 0.31
CA GLY A 82 -10.70 3.40 0.03
C GLY A 82 -10.90 4.68 -0.77
N ARG A 83 -9.91 5.56 -0.68
CA ARG A 83 -9.80 6.80 -1.48
C ARG A 83 -8.33 7.11 -1.76
N ALA A 84 -8.07 7.95 -2.76
CA ALA A 84 -6.76 8.54 -2.93
C ALA A 84 -6.47 9.59 -1.85
N GLY A 85 -5.21 9.86 -1.59
CA GLY A 85 -4.77 10.85 -0.61
C GLY A 85 -4.82 12.30 -1.12
N LYS A 86 -4.94 12.46 -2.44
CA LYS A 86 -5.04 13.76 -3.12
C LYS A 86 -5.97 13.66 -4.31
N PHE A 87 -6.42 14.82 -4.80
CA PHE A 87 -7.19 14.91 -6.02
C PHE A 87 -6.26 14.89 -7.24
N PHE A 88 -6.42 13.88 -8.10
CA PHE A 88 -5.65 13.71 -9.33
C PHE A 88 -6.52 13.83 -10.60
N GLY A 89 -7.63 14.54 -10.51
CA GLY A 89 -8.54 14.74 -11.63
C GLY A 89 -9.64 13.69 -11.77
N LEU A 90 -9.70 12.70 -10.89
CA LEU A 90 -10.74 11.66 -10.87
C LEU A 90 -11.58 11.76 -9.60
N GLY A 91 -12.88 11.75 -9.75
CA GLY A 91 -13.84 11.99 -8.70
C GLY A 91 -14.23 13.46 -8.58
N ASP A 92 -14.94 13.81 -7.53
CA ASP A 92 -15.31 15.18 -7.20
C ASP A 92 -14.24 15.82 -6.35
N GLU A 93 -13.63 16.90 -6.83
CA GLU A 93 -12.57 17.64 -6.11
C GLU A 93 -13.01 18.08 -4.70
N ASN A 94 -14.31 18.36 -4.53
CA ASN A 94 -14.87 18.80 -3.25
C ASN A 94 -15.28 17.64 -2.31
N ASP A 95 -15.21 16.40 -2.78
CA ASP A 95 -15.52 15.22 -1.97
C ASP A 95 -14.35 14.22 -2.01
N PRO A 96 -13.45 14.27 -1.01
CA PRO A 96 -12.29 13.38 -0.96
C PRO A 96 -12.62 11.89 -1.01
N ASN A 97 -13.81 11.48 -0.56
CA ASN A 97 -14.21 10.08 -0.57
C ASN A 97 -14.41 9.52 -1.99
N THR A 98 -14.45 10.36 -3.00
CA THR A 98 -14.58 9.97 -4.41
C THR A 98 -13.25 9.93 -5.14
N TRP A 99 -12.15 10.33 -4.52
CA TRP A 99 -10.85 10.48 -5.17
C TRP A 99 -10.24 9.13 -5.54
N LEU A 100 -9.78 9.03 -6.78
CA LEU A 100 -9.11 7.86 -7.34
C LEU A 100 -7.78 8.28 -7.97
N ILE A 101 -6.94 7.29 -8.27
CA ILE A 101 -5.62 7.51 -8.87
C ILE A 101 -5.63 6.98 -10.31
N PRO A 102 -5.28 7.81 -11.31
CA PRO A 102 -5.06 7.32 -12.67
C PRO A 102 -3.97 6.26 -12.73
N ALA A 103 -4.10 5.29 -13.62
CA ALA A 103 -3.08 4.26 -13.82
C ALA A 103 -1.72 4.88 -14.19
N GLU A 104 -0.66 4.28 -13.65
CA GLU A 104 0.73 4.63 -13.94
C GLU A 104 1.52 3.35 -14.24
N PHE A 105 1.06 2.58 -15.24
CA PHE A 105 1.70 1.33 -15.62
C PHE A 105 3.15 1.57 -16.04
N ASN A 106 4.02 0.67 -15.64
CA ASN A 106 5.46 0.77 -15.88
C ASN A 106 6.08 -0.62 -16.02
N ASP A 107 7.36 -0.67 -16.37
CA ASP A 107 8.07 -1.90 -16.74
C ASP A 107 8.63 -2.68 -15.54
N ILE A 108 8.41 -2.23 -14.31
CA ILE A 108 8.91 -2.95 -13.14
C ILE A 108 8.08 -4.22 -12.96
N PRO A 109 8.72 -5.42 -12.97
CA PRO A 109 7.99 -6.67 -12.86
C PRO A 109 7.47 -6.91 -11.44
N HIS A 110 6.33 -7.59 -11.34
CA HIS A 110 5.76 -8.03 -10.06
C HIS A 110 6.53 -9.24 -9.54
N THR A 111 7.55 -8.99 -8.76
CA THR A 111 8.36 -10.02 -8.08
C THR A 111 8.15 -9.93 -6.57
N LYS A 112 8.65 -10.92 -5.81
CA LYS A 112 8.52 -10.94 -4.34
C LYS A 112 8.95 -9.60 -3.72
N GLY A 113 8.10 -9.05 -2.85
CA GLY A 113 8.34 -7.80 -2.13
C GLY A 113 7.85 -6.55 -2.85
N ILE A 114 7.43 -6.64 -4.11
CA ILE A 114 6.92 -5.49 -4.86
C ILE A 114 5.59 -5.01 -4.27
N LEU A 115 5.50 -3.67 -4.10
CA LEU A 115 4.26 -2.97 -3.78
C LEU A 115 3.57 -2.53 -5.07
N SER A 116 2.30 -2.87 -5.19
CA SER A 116 1.45 -2.51 -6.32
C SER A 116 0.06 -2.14 -5.82
N MET A 117 -0.70 -1.39 -6.61
CA MET A 117 -2.00 -0.88 -6.18
C MET A 117 -3.14 -1.75 -6.69
N ALA A 118 -4.01 -2.17 -5.77
CA ALA A 118 -5.26 -2.85 -6.12
C ALA A 118 -6.22 -1.88 -6.80
N ARG A 119 -7.09 -2.42 -7.63
CA ARG A 119 -8.10 -1.67 -8.39
C ARG A 119 -9.27 -2.57 -8.77
N THR A 120 -10.34 -1.97 -9.23
CA THR A 120 -11.43 -2.69 -9.89
C THR A 120 -11.07 -3.01 -11.35
N ASN A 121 -12.03 -3.42 -12.17
CA ASN A 121 -11.80 -3.64 -13.61
C ASN A 121 -11.42 -2.35 -14.36
N ASP A 122 -11.80 -1.19 -13.82
CA ASP A 122 -11.35 0.10 -14.37
C ASP A 122 -9.89 0.34 -14.03
N PRO A 123 -8.99 0.51 -15.01
CA PRO A 123 -7.58 0.80 -14.75
C PRO A 123 -7.33 2.08 -13.94
N ASN A 124 -8.27 3.01 -13.96
CA ASN A 124 -8.17 4.30 -13.27
C ASN A 124 -9.02 4.32 -11.98
N SER A 125 -9.16 3.19 -11.31
CA SER A 125 -9.96 3.05 -10.08
C SER A 125 -9.14 2.79 -8.83
N ALA A 126 -7.83 2.90 -8.88
CA ALA A 126 -6.97 2.74 -7.70
C ALA A 126 -7.31 3.80 -6.63
N SER A 127 -7.25 3.41 -5.37
CA SER A 127 -7.57 4.28 -4.23
C SER A 127 -6.57 4.14 -3.09
N SER A 128 -6.87 3.34 -2.07
CA SER A 128 -5.96 3.12 -0.93
C SER A 128 -5.52 1.68 -0.76
N GLN A 129 -6.21 0.72 -1.36
CA GLN A 129 -5.88 -0.69 -1.20
C GLN A 129 -4.64 -1.04 -2.02
N PHE A 130 -3.65 -1.59 -1.36
CA PHE A 130 -2.39 -2.02 -1.96
C PHE A 130 -2.11 -3.48 -1.65
N PHE A 131 -1.23 -4.07 -2.43
CA PHE A 131 -0.75 -5.42 -2.16
C PHE A 131 0.78 -5.50 -2.25
N VAL A 132 1.33 -6.45 -1.51
CA VAL A 132 2.74 -6.84 -1.58
C VAL A 132 2.80 -8.24 -2.14
N CYS A 133 3.60 -8.44 -3.17
CA CYS A 133 3.77 -9.76 -3.78
C CYS A 133 4.52 -10.71 -2.83
N HIS A 134 3.95 -11.87 -2.59
CA HIS A 134 4.61 -12.96 -1.88
C HIS A 134 5.54 -13.75 -2.82
N ASP A 135 5.17 -13.86 -4.09
CA ASP A 135 5.92 -14.54 -5.13
C ASP A 135 5.75 -13.82 -6.46
N ASN A 136 6.46 -14.28 -7.49
CA ASN A 136 6.39 -13.69 -8.82
C ASN A 136 4.99 -13.83 -9.41
N ALA A 137 4.46 -12.72 -9.91
CA ALA A 137 3.12 -12.64 -10.51
C ALA A 137 3.19 -11.93 -11.87
N PRO A 138 3.86 -12.52 -12.88
CA PRO A 138 4.09 -11.85 -14.16
C PRO A 138 2.82 -11.49 -14.93
N PHE A 139 1.71 -12.15 -14.65
CA PHE A 139 0.41 -11.83 -15.26
C PHE A 139 -0.15 -10.47 -14.80
N LEU A 140 0.40 -9.87 -13.74
CA LEU A 140 0.05 -8.53 -13.29
C LEU A 140 0.85 -7.44 -14.00
N ASP A 141 1.96 -7.78 -14.65
CA ASP A 141 2.87 -6.83 -15.26
C ASP A 141 2.15 -6.01 -16.34
N ASN A 142 2.35 -4.68 -16.31
CA ASN A 142 1.69 -3.70 -17.17
C ASN A 142 0.15 -3.60 -17.02
N ASN A 143 -0.43 -4.27 -16.04
CA ASN A 143 -1.88 -4.23 -15.74
C ASN A 143 -2.19 -3.64 -14.37
N TYR A 144 -1.18 -3.50 -13.52
CA TYR A 144 -1.26 -2.89 -12.19
C TYR A 144 -0.07 -1.96 -11.99
N THR A 145 -0.26 -0.90 -11.21
CA THR A 145 0.79 0.10 -10.99
C THR A 145 1.71 -0.31 -9.86
N VAL A 146 2.95 -0.67 -10.20
CA VAL A 146 4.04 -0.85 -9.24
C VAL A 146 4.51 0.53 -8.77
N PHE A 147 4.62 0.73 -7.45
CA PHE A 147 5.04 2.02 -6.90
C PHE A 147 6.07 1.93 -5.78
N GLY A 148 6.50 0.73 -5.39
CA GLY A 148 7.51 0.53 -4.36
C GLY A 148 7.91 -0.92 -4.17
N ARG A 149 8.77 -1.15 -3.18
CA ARG A 149 9.29 -2.48 -2.83
C ARG A 149 9.66 -2.56 -1.36
N VAL A 150 9.39 -3.71 -0.74
CA VAL A 150 9.91 -4.04 0.59
C VAL A 150 11.41 -4.31 0.49
N ILE A 151 12.21 -3.51 1.17
CA ILE A 151 13.69 -3.61 1.20
C ILE A 151 14.24 -4.23 2.48
N GLU A 152 13.46 -4.20 3.57
CA GLU A 152 13.74 -4.89 4.83
C GLU A 152 12.45 -5.50 5.38
N GLY A 153 12.55 -6.62 6.07
CA GLY A 153 11.38 -7.29 6.66
C GLY A 153 10.63 -8.18 5.68
N GLN A 154 11.28 -8.71 4.65
CA GLN A 154 10.64 -9.62 3.69
C GLN A 154 10.10 -10.88 4.35
N GLU A 155 10.72 -11.36 5.43
CA GLU A 155 10.24 -12.50 6.24
C GLU A 155 8.86 -12.21 6.87
N VAL A 156 8.51 -10.95 7.10
CA VAL A 156 7.19 -10.55 7.61
C VAL A 156 6.10 -10.86 6.58
N ILE A 157 6.39 -10.72 5.29
CA ILE A 157 5.46 -11.11 4.22
C ILE A 157 5.08 -12.59 4.36
N ASP A 158 6.08 -13.45 4.58
CA ASP A 158 5.89 -14.90 4.73
C ASP A 158 5.04 -15.22 5.97
N LEU A 159 5.28 -14.53 7.07
CA LEU A 159 4.52 -14.72 8.32
C LEU A 159 3.04 -14.29 8.15
N ILE A 160 2.80 -13.17 7.49
CA ILE A 160 1.44 -12.68 7.24
C ILE A 160 0.69 -13.63 6.30
N VAL A 161 1.31 -14.02 5.19
CA VAL A 161 0.64 -14.82 4.15
C VAL A 161 0.28 -16.23 4.63
N ASN A 162 1.01 -16.76 5.59
CA ASN A 162 0.79 -18.10 6.15
C ASN A 162 -0.18 -18.12 7.33
N SER A 163 -0.83 -16.99 7.65
CA SER A 163 -1.88 -16.93 8.68
C SER A 163 -3.07 -17.80 8.30
N GLU A 164 -3.74 -18.38 9.30
CA GLU A 164 -5.02 -19.04 9.09
C GLU A 164 -6.03 -18.03 8.53
N ARG A 165 -6.76 -18.43 7.50
CA ARG A 165 -7.69 -17.56 6.79
C ARG A 165 -9.03 -18.24 6.55
N ASP A 166 -10.06 -17.43 6.31
CA ASP A 166 -11.38 -17.92 5.94
C ASP A 166 -11.47 -18.23 4.43
N MET A 167 -12.67 -18.58 3.96
CA MET A 167 -12.91 -18.93 2.55
C MET A 167 -12.72 -17.77 1.58
N ASN A 168 -12.66 -16.53 2.08
CA ASN A 168 -12.43 -15.32 1.30
C ASN A 168 -10.98 -14.82 1.44
N ASP A 169 -10.07 -15.68 1.90
CA ASP A 169 -8.66 -15.39 2.10
C ASP A 169 -8.38 -14.28 3.13
N ASN A 170 -9.35 -14.00 4.02
CA ASN A 170 -9.21 -13.02 5.09
C ASN A 170 -8.70 -13.72 6.36
N PRO A 171 -7.57 -13.28 6.93
CA PRO A 171 -7.04 -13.88 8.16
C PRO A 171 -8.11 -13.97 9.27
N LEU A 172 -8.17 -15.11 9.94
CA LEU A 172 -9.16 -15.34 11.04
C LEU A 172 -8.94 -14.36 12.18
N GLU A 173 -7.69 -14.09 12.53
CA GLU A 173 -7.31 -13.03 13.45
C GLU A 173 -6.86 -11.81 12.66
N LYS A 174 -7.38 -10.64 12.99
CA LYS A 174 -7.01 -9.39 12.34
C LYS A 174 -5.49 -9.16 12.41
N ILE A 175 -4.88 -8.87 11.27
CA ILE A 175 -3.48 -8.46 11.17
C ILE A 175 -3.49 -6.97 10.86
N GLU A 176 -3.53 -6.17 11.92
CA GLU A 176 -3.54 -4.72 11.81
C GLU A 176 -2.17 -4.17 11.43
N MET A 177 -2.17 -3.06 10.73
CA MET A 177 -0.96 -2.32 10.41
C MET A 177 -1.00 -0.92 10.99
N THR A 178 0.18 -0.35 11.21
CA THR A 178 0.42 1.08 11.26
C THR A 178 1.43 1.42 10.18
N VAL A 179 1.33 2.60 9.59
CA VAL A 179 2.23 3.04 8.54
C VAL A 179 2.81 4.39 8.90
N SER A 180 4.13 4.46 9.00
CA SER A 180 4.88 5.69 9.24
C SER A 180 5.75 6.00 8.03
N VAL A 181 5.79 7.27 7.62
CA VAL A 181 6.72 7.73 6.58
C VAL A 181 7.90 8.40 7.27
N MET A 182 9.08 7.93 6.95
CA MET A 182 10.32 8.34 7.60
C MET A 182 11.37 8.70 6.55
N ASN A 183 12.39 9.42 6.99
CA ASN A 183 13.57 9.64 6.17
C ASN A 183 14.36 8.33 6.06
N LYS A 184 14.77 7.98 4.85
CA LYS A 184 15.52 6.76 4.55
C LYS A 184 16.77 6.62 5.45
N GLY A 185 17.51 7.70 5.67
CA GLY A 185 18.70 7.72 6.52
C GLY A 185 18.44 7.47 8.01
N GLU A 186 17.20 7.64 8.48
CA GLU A 186 16.84 7.38 9.88
C GLU A 186 16.54 5.90 10.13
N VAL A 187 16.14 5.17 9.11
CA VAL A 187 15.68 3.77 9.20
C VAL A 187 16.77 2.80 8.76
N LEU A 188 17.41 3.10 7.63
CA LEU A 188 18.48 2.28 7.07
C LEU A 188 19.81 2.82 7.59
N LYS A 189 20.39 2.12 8.58
CA LYS A 189 21.74 2.40 9.08
C LYS A 189 22.73 1.57 8.29
N ASP A 190 23.77 2.23 7.76
CA ASP A 190 24.92 1.58 7.13
C ASP A 190 25.65 0.61 8.10
#